data_8984764932a9ff663d55088c21ee3654
#
_entry.id   8984764932a9ff663d55088c21ee3654
#
_cell.length_a   1.000
_cell.length_b   1.000
_cell.length_c   1.000
_cell.angle_alpha   90.00
_cell.angle_beta   90.00
_cell.angle_gamma   90.00
#
_symmetry.space_group_name_H-M   'P 1'
#
loop_
_entity.id
_entity.type
_entity.pdbx_description
1 polymer ?
#
loop_
_entity_poly.entity_id
_entity_poly.type
_entity_poly.pdbx_seq_one_letter_code
_entity_poly.pdbx_strand_id
1 'polypeptide(L)' 'MKVLDEFDITDRTKLRLQVGEYRDQERIDIRQYIKVDNEFIPTKKGVNFSSEWLDKFFLMVEKLKDI' A
#
# COMPACT_ATOMS: atom_id res chain seq x y z
N MET A 1 4.67 10.82 -3.26
CA MET A 1 5.02 9.42 -2.92
C MET A 1 5.56 8.72 -4.14
N LYS A 2 6.42 7.75 -3.93
CA LYS A 2 6.99 6.95 -5.00
C LYS A 2 6.29 5.60 -5.06
N VAL A 3 5.72 5.26 -6.21
CA VAL A 3 5.10 3.94 -6.43
C VAL A 3 6.20 2.91 -6.63
N LEU A 4 6.18 1.86 -5.84
CA LEU A 4 7.14 0.77 -5.95
C LEU A 4 6.59 -0.41 -6.72
N ASP A 5 5.30 -0.69 -6.53
CA ASP A 5 4.65 -1.82 -7.19
C ASP A 5 3.14 -1.65 -7.14
N GLU A 6 2.45 -2.32 -8.05
CA GLU A 6 0.98 -2.35 -8.04
C GLU A 6 0.48 -3.52 -8.88
N PHE A 7 -0.74 -3.95 -8.59
CA PHE A 7 -1.41 -4.95 -9.42
C PHE A 7 -2.91 -4.65 -9.51
N ASP A 8 -3.52 -5.10 -10.59
CA ASP A 8 -4.95 -4.89 -10.82
C ASP A 8 -5.77 -5.91 -10.03
N ILE A 9 -6.76 -5.43 -9.30
CA ILE A 9 -7.75 -6.28 -8.64
C ILE A 9 -8.90 -6.54 -9.61
N THR A 10 -9.37 -5.46 -10.25
CA THR A 10 -10.39 -5.49 -11.30
C THR A 10 -10.00 -4.47 -12.37
N ASP A 11 -10.83 -4.31 -13.39
CA ASP A 11 -10.61 -3.29 -14.43
C ASP A 11 -10.60 -1.87 -13.87
N ARG A 12 -11.21 -1.67 -12.70
CA ARG A 12 -11.40 -0.34 -12.13
C ARG A 12 -10.71 -0.17 -10.77
N THR A 13 -10.10 -1.20 -10.24
CA THR A 13 -9.43 -1.14 -8.93
C THR A 13 -8.07 -1.80 -8.98
N LYS A 14 -7.14 -1.26 -8.22
CA LYS A 14 -5.80 -1.83 -8.09
C LYS A 14 -5.32 -1.68 -6.65
N LEU A 15 -4.37 -2.53 -6.28
CA LEU A 15 -3.63 -2.39 -5.04
C LEU A 15 -2.28 -1.79 -5.35
N ARG A 16 -1.89 -0.77 -4.62
CA ARG A 16 -0.65 -0.03 -4.88
C ARG A 16 0.20 0.04 -3.62
N LEU A 17 1.49 -0.23 -3.79
CA LEU A 17 2.50 -0.07 -2.75
C LEU A 17 3.31 1.17 -3.07
N GLN A 18 3.36 2.10 -2.13
CA GLN A 18 4.10 3.35 -2.29
C GLN A 18 4.93 3.64 -1.05
N VAL A 19 5.96 4.43 -1.23
CA VAL A 19 6.77 4.95 -0.14
C VAL A 19 6.82 6.47 -0.26
N GLY A 20 6.74 7.14 0.87
CA GLY A 20 6.82 8.59 0.92
C GLY A 20 7.46 9.04 2.21
N GLU A 21 7.53 10.34 2.41
CA GLU A 21 8.12 10.92 3.61
C GLU A 21 7.12 11.89 4.24
N TYR A 22 6.99 11.81 5.56
CA TYR A 22 6.11 12.70 6.31
C TYR A 22 6.79 13.02 7.63
N ARG A 23 7.07 14.30 7.88
CA ARG A 23 7.73 14.78 9.09
C ARG A 23 9.04 14.04 9.36
N ASP A 24 9.88 13.96 8.31
CA ASP A 24 11.19 13.27 8.37
C ASP A 24 11.11 11.78 8.65
N GLN A 25 9.93 11.18 8.48
CA GLN A 25 9.75 9.73 8.60
C GLN A 25 9.38 9.15 7.25
N GLU A 26 10.05 8.07 6.89
CA GLU A 26 9.67 7.28 5.73
C GLU A 26 8.38 6.52 6.05
N ARG A 27 7.40 6.65 5.17
CA ARG A 27 6.08 6.04 5.36
C ARG A 27 5.80 5.06 4.25
N ILE A 28 5.27 3.91 4.63
CA ILE A 28 4.84 2.87 3.70
C ILE A 28 3.32 2.96 3.57
N ASP A 29 2.83 2.96 2.34
CA ASP A 29 1.38 2.99 2.08
C ASP A 29 1.01 1.85 1.15
N ILE A 30 0.09 0.99 1.61
CA ILE A 30 -0.47 -0.10 0.82
C ILE A 30 -1.96 0.16 0.75
N ARG A 31 -2.48 0.43 -0.46
CA ARG A 31 -3.83 0.99 -0.58
C ARG A 31 -4.48 0.60 -1.88
N GLN A 32 -5.81 0.42 -1.81
CA GLN A 32 -6.61 0.27 -3.01
C GLN A 32 -6.86 1.63 -3.65
N TYR A 33 -6.75 1.65 -4.97
CA TYR A 33 -7.08 2.80 -5.81
C TYR A 33 -8.27 2.42 -6.68
N ILE A 34 -9.14 3.38 -6.92
CA ILE A 34 -10.30 3.19 -7.80
C ILE A 34 -10.23 4.15 -8.97
N LYS A 35 -10.66 3.67 -10.14
CA LYS A 35 -10.66 4.47 -11.36
C LYS A 35 -11.92 5.34 -11.40
N VAL A 36 -11.74 6.65 -11.49
CA VAL A 36 -12.80 7.64 -11.61
C VAL A 36 -12.39 8.58 -12.73
N ASP A 37 -13.22 8.71 -13.75
CA ASP A 37 -12.96 9.60 -14.91
C ASP A 37 -11.58 9.37 -15.52
N ASN A 38 -11.21 8.11 -15.72
CA ASN A 38 -9.93 7.68 -16.30
C ASN A 38 -8.71 7.97 -15.43
N GLU A 39 -8.91 8.29 -14.15
CA GLU A 39 -7.82 8.47 -13.20
C GLU A 39 -8.00 7.54 -12.02
N PHE A 40 -6.88 6.97 -11.53
CA PHE A 40 -6.91 6.17 -10.32
C PHE A 40 -6.72 7.09 -9.12
N ILE A 41 -7.68 7.06 -8.20
CA ILE A 41 -7.63 7.86 -6.99
C ILE A 41 -7.57 6.96 -5.76
N PRO A 42 -6.90 7.41 -4.67
CA PRO A 42 -6.80 6.60 -3.46
C PRO A 42 -8.14 6.46 -2.76
N THR A 43 -8.32 5.32 -2.10
CA THR A 43 -9.49 5.06 -1.27
C THR A 43 -9.07 4.94 0.19
N LYS A 44 -10.03 4.74 1.08
CA LYS A 44 -9.75 4.51 2.49
C LYS A 44 -9.32 3.07 2.78
N LYS A 45 -9.40 2.20 1.78
CA LYS A 45 -9.04 0.78 1.95
C LYS A 45 -7.53 0.61 1.82
N GLY A 46 -6.84 0.67 2.95
CA GLY A 46 -5.40 0.55 2.96
C GLY A 46 -4.82 0.78 4.34
N VAL A 47 -3.50 0.66 4.42
CA VAL A 47 -2.74 0.88 5.64
C VAL A 47 -1.56 1.79 5.34
N ASN A 48 -1.21 2.60 6.33
CA ASN A 48 -0.05 3.49 6.26
C ASN A 48 0.71 3.37 7.56
N PHE A 49 2.02 3.19 7.48
CA PHE A 49 2.83 2.99 8.69
C PHE A 49 4.27 3.42 8.45
N SER A 50 4.99 3.61 9.56
CA SER A 50 6.42 3.94 9.51
C SER A 50 7.23 2.76 8.98
N SER A 51 8.24 3.05 8.16
CA SER A 51 9.15 2.01 7.67
C SER A 51 9.89 1.28 8.79
N GLU A 52 9.94 1.87 9.98
CA GLU A 52 10.53 1.23 11.16
C GLU A 52 9.82 -0.06 11.55
N TRP A 53 8.55 -0.23 11.12
CA TRP A 53 7.74 -1.40 11.45
C TRP A 53 7.89 -2.53 10.44
N LEU A 54 8.66 -2.34 9.38
CA LEU A 54 8.72 -3.31 8.28
C LEU A 54 9.08 -4.73 8.72
N ASP A 55 10.08 -4.88 9.59
CA ASP A 55 10.48 -6.20 10.05
C ASP A 55 9.34 -6.91 10.77
N LYS A 56 8.64 -6.18 11.63
CA LYS A 56 7.50 -6.72 12.38
C LYS A 56 6.33 -7.01 11.46
N PHE A 57 6.12 -6.14 10.47
CA PHE A 57 5.06 -6.32 9.49
C PHE A 57 5.29 -7.58 8.66
N PHE A 58 6.51 -7.79 8.18
CA PHE A 58 6.85 -9.00 7.42
C PHE A 58 6.65 -10.26 8.25
N LEU A 59 7.07 -10.25 9.51
CA LEU A 59 6.87 -11.38 10.40
C LEU A 59 5.37 -11.69 10.60
N MET A 60 4.57 -10.65 10.73
CA MET A 60 3.13 -10.82 10.89
C MET A 60 2.50 -11.42 9.63
N VAL A 61 2.85 -10.89 8.46
CA VAL A 61 2.30 -11.36 7.18
C VAL A 61 2.72 -12.79 6.87
N GLU A 62 3.91 -13.20 7.30
CA GLU A 62 4.38 -14.57 7.12
C GLU A 62 3.45 -15.61 7.75
N LYS A 63 2.69 -15.22 8.77
CA LYS A 63 1.72 -16.13 9.40
C LYS A 63 0.65 -16.60 8.42
N LEU A 64 0.44 -15.87 7.33
CA LEU A 64 -0.50 -16.25 6.29
C LEU A 64 -0.11 -17.56 5.60
N LYS A 65 1.16 -17.93 5.64
CA LYS A 65 1.64 -19.19 5.05
C LYS A 65 1.08 -20.42 5.77
N ASP A 66 0.61 -20.23 6.99
CA ASP A 66 0.12 -21.32 7.83
C ASP A 66 -1.40 -21.48 7.80
N ILE A 67 -2.10 -20.71 6.97
CA ILE A 67 -3.56 -20.80 6.85
C ILE A 67 -3.98 -21.83 5.80
#